data_69c36945087c27e862773440e775177a
#
_entry.id   69c36945087c27e862773440e775177a
#
_cell.length_a   1.000
_cell.length_b   1.000
_cell.length_c   1.000
_cell.angle_alpha   90.00
_cell.angle_beta   90.00
_cell.angle_gamma   90.00
#
_symmetry.space_group_name_H-M   'P 1'
#
loop_
_entity.id
_entity.type
_entity.pdbx_description
1 polymer ?
#
loop_
_entity_poly.entity_id
_entity_poly.type
_entity_poly.pdbx_seq_one_letter_code
_entity_poly.pdbx_strand_id
1 'polypeptide(L)'
;HTKEVLIALKEKNIYPEWVQVGNEIPNGMLWPEGKIENFDKLSKLLNSGYDAVKDVLPSSKVIIHLDQGDDRKRFIEFFDNHTANGGKYDVIGVSYYPYWVNKNYKETIDNLMNNLNEYIDRYEKEVMVCEIGGEDTEVEDTYNMLKEVIERVREIPQGKGLGVFYWEPEGAFSWSKYKLSAW
;
A
#
# COMPACT_ATOMS: atom_id res chain seq x y z
N HIS A 1 10.71 3.57 17.51
CA HIS A 1 10.78 4.37 16.30
C HIS A 1 9.41 4.95 15.91
N THR A 2 8.39 4.15 15.53
CA THR A 2 7.07 4.66 15.12
C THR A 2 6.49 5.67 16.12
N LYS A 3 6.51 5.33 17.41
CA LYS A 3 6.01 6.21 18.50
C LYS A 3 6.78 7.53 18.58
N GLU A 4 8.09 7.51 18.47
CA GLU A 4 8.96 8.71 18.51
C GLU A 4 8.65 9.66 17.36
N VAL A 5 8.54 9.12 16.13
CA VAL A 5 8.20 9.92 14.94
C VAL A 5 6.82 10.57 15.10
N LEU A 6 5.82 9.82 15.54
CA LEU A 6 4.46 10.33 15.68
C LEU A 6 4.35 11.37 16.81
N ILE A 7 5.08 11.21 17.92
CA ILE A 7 5.16 12.22 18.96
C ILE A 7 5.77 13.52 18.41
N ALA A 8 6.88 13.42 17.67
CA ALA A 8 7.52 14.59 17.08
C ALA A 8 6.62 15.32 16.06
N LEU A 9 5.84 14.58 15.27
CA LEU A 9 4.84 15.18 14.38
C LEU A 9 3.72 15.87 15.15
N LYS A 10 3.18 15.20 16.17
CA LYS A 10 2.12 15.74 17.04
C LYS A 10 2.55 17.02 17.75
N GLU A 11 3.80 17.11 18.20
CA GLU A 11 4.38 18.33 18.81
C GLU A 11 4.44 19.51 17.83
N LYS A 12 4.43 19.22 16.52
CA LYS A 12 4.35 20.22 15.43
C LYS A 12 2.93 20.45 14.92
N ASN A 13 1.90 19.92 15.61
CA ASN A 13 0.51 19.94 15.19
C ASN A 13 0.26 19.26 13.82
N ILE A 14 1.05 18.23 13.50
CA ILE A 14 0.90 17.40 12.29
C ILE A 14 0.24 16.09 12.72
N TYR A 15 -0.93 15.81 12.17
CA TYR A 15 -1.76 14.65 12.51
C TYR A 15 -2.04 13.84 11.23
N PRO A 16 -1.18 12.90 10.84
CA PRO A 16 -1.40 12.07 9.65
C PRO A 16 -2.69 11.27 9.81
N GLU A 17 -3.50 11.25 8.76
CA GLU A 17 -4.72 10.44 8.71
C GLU A 17 -4.40 8.96 8.56
N TRP A 18 -3.36 8.66 7.79
CA TRP A 18 -2.87 7.30 7.54
C TRP A 18 -1.40 7.18 7.95
N VAL A 19 -1.05 6.05 8.53
CA VAL A 19 0.33 5.69 8.88
C VAL A 19 0.64 4.32 8.32
N GLN A 20 1.57 4.26 7.38
CA GLN A 20 2.03 3.02 6.79
C GLN A 20 3.11 2.39 7.66
N VAL A 21 2.85 1.16 8.13
CA VAL A 21 3.80 0.37 8.91
C VAL A 21 4.47 -0.66 8.02
N GLY A 22 5.69 -0.38 7.61
CA GLY A 22 6.42 -1.10 6.57
C GLY A 22 6.09 -0.59 5.17
N ASN A 23 7.02 -0.77 4.22
CA ASN A 23 6.87 -0.41 2.82
C ASN A 23 7.15 -1.63 1.96
N GLU A 24 6.17 -2.03 1.14
CA GLU A 24 6.29 -3.18 0.24
C GLU A 24 6.92 -4.40 0.93
N ILE A 25 6.21 -4.96 1.91
CA ILE A 25 6.73 -6.01 2.79
C ILE A 25 6.26 -7.46 2.46
N PRO A 26 6.16 -7.89 1.19
CA PRO A 26 5.72 -9.25 0.87
C PRO A 26 6.67 -10.31 1.42
N ASN A 27 7.95 -9.96 1.62
CA ASN A 27 8.99 -10.84 2.19
C ASN A 27 9.27 -10.54 3.68
N GLY A 28 8.39 -9.75 4.32
CA GLY A 28 8.58 -9.30 5.71
C GLY A 28 9.45 -8.05 5.84
N MET A 29 9.75 -7.66 7.07
CA MET A 29 10.55 -6.49 7.43
C MET A 29 11.43 -6.76 8.63
N LEU A 30 12.45 -5.89 8.88
CA LEU A 30 13.35 -6.01 10.03
C LEU A 30 14.02 -7.39 10.15
N TRP A 31 14.65 -7.80 9.07
CA TRP A 31 15.35 -9.08 8.98
C TRP A 31 16.53 -9.18 9.95
N PRO A 32 16.83 -10.40 10.47
CA PRO A 32 16.20 -11.68 10.12
C PRO A 32 14.89 -11.99 10.86
N GLU A 33 14.54 -11.24 11.91
CA GLU A 33 13.47 -11.61 12.82
C GLU A 33 12.08 -11.54 12.16
N GLY A 34 11.79 -10.50 11.38
CA GLY A 34 10.52 -10.30 10.71
C GLY A 34 10.51 -10.77 9.26
N LYS A 35 11.27 -11.81 8.92
CA LYS A 35 11.12 -12.49 7.61
C LYS A 35 9.79 -13.22 7.53
N ILE A 36 9.28 -13.36 6.29
CA ILE A 36 7.99 -14.03 6.04
C ILE A 36 7.97 -15.50 6.55
N GLU A 37 9.12 -16.17 6.57
CA GLU A 37 9.23 -17.52 7.14
C GLU A 37 9.00 -17.55 8.66
N ASN A 38 9.12 -16.41 9.33
CA ASN A 38 8.88 -16.22 10.76
C ASN A 38 7.61 -15.39 10.97
N PHE A 39 6.49 -15.77 10.37
CA PHE A 39 5.30 -14.94 10.29
C PHE A 39 4.71 -14.56 11.65
N ASP A 40 4.86 -15.41 12.66
CA ASP A 40 4.47 -15.09 14.04
C ASP A 40 5.25 -13.91 14.62
N LYS A 41 6.54 -13.80 14.32
CA LYS A 41 7.38 -12.67 14.72
C LYS A 41 7.06 -11.42 13.87
N LEU A 42 6.90 -11.61 12.55
CA LEU A 42 6.50 -10.52 11.65
C LEU A 42 5.20 -9.88 12.13
N SER A 43 4.17 -10.68 12.43
CA SER A 43 2.89 -10.17 12.94
C SER A 43 3.04 -9.41 14.26
N LYS A 44 3.90 -9.86 15.17
CA LYS A 44 4.20 -9.13 16.41
C LYS A 44 4.87 -7.78 16.16
N LEU A 45 5.79 -7.70 15.18
CA LEU A 45 6.45 -6.46 14.80
C LEU A 45 5.43 -5.47 14.20
N LEU A 46 4.58 -5.94 13.28
CA LEU A 46 3.53 -5.13 12.68
C LEU A 46 2.51 -4.65 13.73
N ASN A 47 2.08 -5.53 14.62
CA ASN A 47 1.20 -5.17 15.74
C ASN A 47 1.83 -4.14 16.67
N SER A 48 3.13 -4.23 16.92
CA SER A 48 3.84 -3.21 17.73
C SER A 48 3.82 -1.83 17.06
N GLY A 49 3.93 -1.79 15.72
CA GLY A 49 3.76 -0.57 14.94
C GLY A 49 2.32 -0.04 15.03
N TYR A 50 1.34 -0.92 14.83
CA TYR A 50 -0.09 -0.58 14.98
C TYR A 50 -0.40 0.02 16.36
N ASP A 51 0.00 -0.66 17.42
CA ASP A 51 -0.26 -0.22 18.79
C ASP A 51 0.43 1.13 19.08
N ALA A 52 1.64 1.33 18.58
CA ALA A 52 2.34 2.61 18.69
C ALA A 52 1.59 3.77 18.00
N VAL A 53 0.98 3.51 16.85
CA VAL A 53 0.13 4.49 16.14
C VAL A 53 -1.10 4.83 17.00
N LYS A 54 -1.83 3.80 17.45
CA LYS A 54 -3.05 3.99 18.22
C LYS A 54 -2.81 4.64 19.59
N ASP A 55 -1.66 4.43 20.19
CA ASP A 55 -1.25 5.09 21.45
C ASP A 55 -1.07 6.61 21.29
N VAL A 56 -0.51 7.05 20.17
CA VAL A 56 -0.17 8.47 19.96
C VAL A 56 -1.29 9.22 19.23
N LEU A 57 -1.83 8.59 18.18
CA LEU A 57 -2.84 9.13 17.26
C LEU A 57 -3.97 8.11 17.08
N PRO A 58 -4.88 7.97 18.04
CA PRO A 58 -5.91 6.91 18.02
C PRO A 58 -6.85 6.97 16.80
N SER A 59 -7.05 8.14 16.20
CA SER A 59 -7.88 8.33 15.01
C SER A 59 -7.18 7.96 13.71
N SER A 60 -5.84 7.90 13.68
CA SER A 60 -5.08 7.55 12.48
C SER A 60 -5.30 6.09 12.12
N LYS A 61 -5.47 5.82 10.83
CA LYS A 61 -5.58 4.45 10.31
C LYS A 61 -4.19 3.89 9.97
N VAL A 62 -4.01 2.60 10.23
CA VAL A 62 -2.75 1.90 9.97
C VAL A 62 -2.85 1.10 8.69
N ILE A 63 -1.92 1.35 7.77
CA ILE A 63 -1.80 0.65 6.49
C ILE A 63 -0.73 -0.42 6.60
N ILE A 64 -1.02 -1.64 6.12
CA ILE A 64 -0.03 -2.64 5.75
C ILE A 64 0.06 -2.67 4.23
N HIS A 65 1.27 -2.50 3.69
CA HIS A 65 1.51 -2.24 2.28
C HIS A 65 2.34 -3.35 1.62
N LEU A 66 1.79 -3.92 0.55
CA LEU A 66 2.48 -4.89 -0.30
C LEU A 66 2.59 -4.36 -1.74
N ASP A 67 3.62 -4.83 -2.45
CA ASP A 67 3.79 -4.59 -3.88
C ASP A 67 2.85 -5.46 -4.74
N GLN A 68 2.74 -5.15 -6.04
CA GLN A 68 2.01 -5.91 -7.06
C GLN A 68 0.55 -6.21 -6.68
N GLY A 69 -0.27 -5.16 -6.57
CA GLY A 69 -1.69 -5.25 -6.20
C GLY A 69 -2.54 -6.15 -7.10
N ASP A 70 -2.07 -6.47 -8.32
CA ASP A 70 -2.69 -7.41 -9.25
C ASP A 70 -2.32 -8.89 -8.98
N ASP A 71 -1.38 -9.18 -8.07
CA ASP A 71 -1.03 -10.54 -7.63
C ASP A 71 -1.88 -10.98 -6.43
N ARG A 72 -3.07 -11.51 -6.74
CA ARG A 72 -4.02 -12.00 -5.74
C ARG A 72 -3.39 -12.97 -4.73
N LYS A 73 -2.57 -13.92 -5.21
CA LYS A 73 -2.01 -14.96 -4.36
C LYS A 73 -1.14 -14.39 -3.26
N ARG A 74 -0.26 -13.44 -3.61
CA ARG A 74 0.63 -12.73 -2.67
C ARG A 74 -0.14 -12.11 -1.51
N PHE A 75 -1.21 -11.41 -1.81
CA PHE A 75 -2.02 -10.73 -0.79
C PHE A 75 -2.79 -11.70 0.09
N ILE A 76 -3.46 -12.68 -0.51
CA ILE A 76 -4.23 -13.67 0.27
C ILE A 76 -3.31 -14.46 1.21
N GLU A 77 -2.16 -14.94 0.72
CA GLU A 77 -1.21 -15.66 1.57
C GLU A 77 -0.69 -14.79 2.72
N PHE A 78 -0.35 -13.52 2.45
CA PHE A 78 0.14 -12.62 3.48
C PHE A 78 -0.93 -12.29 4.53
N PHE A 79 -2.09 -11.81 4.10
CA PHE A 79 -3.12 -11.33 5.02
C PHE A 79 -3.84 -12.46 5.75
N ASP A 80 -3.98 -13.65 5.15
CA ASP A 80 -4.47 -14.84 5.86
C ASP A 80 -3.52 -15.24 7.00
N ASN A 81 -2.20 -15.28 6.72
CA ASN A 81 -1.20 -15.55 7.75
C ASN A 81 -1.17 -14.46 8.83
N HIS A 82 -1.27 -13.19 8.44
CA HIS A 82 -1.30 -12.09 9.42
C HIS A 82 -2.53 -12.19 10.32
N THR A 83 -3.70 -12.44 9.75
CA THR A 83 -4.95 -12.65 10.50
C THR A 83 -4.86 -13.84 11.43
N ALA A 84 -4.34 -14.99 10.96
CA ALA A 84 -4.17 -16.19 11.78
C ALA A 84 -3.21 -15.97 12.99
N ASN A 85 -2.29 -15.02 12.87
CA ASN A 85 -1.37 -14.61 13.95
C ASN A 85 -1.88 -13.40 14.76
N GLY A 86 -3.16 -13.08 14.69
CA GLY A 86 -3.77 -11.96 15.44
C GLY A 86 -3.32 -10.59 14.93
N GLY A 87 -3.10 -10.47 13.63
CA GLY A 87 -2.65 -9.26 12.96
C GLY A 87 -3.63 -8.10 13.08
N LYS A 88 -3.10 -6.90 13.29
CA LYS A 88 -3.84 -5.65 13.45
C LYS A 88 -3.51 -4.69 12.32
N TYR A 89 -4.52 -4.19 11.63
CA TYR A 89 -4.42 -3.16 10.59
C TYR A 89 -5.81 -2.61 10.27
N ASP A 90 -5.86 -1.45 9.65
CA ASP A 90 -7.11 -0.79 9.26
C ASP A 90 -7.29 -0.79 7.74
N VAL A 91 -6.18 -0.70 6.99
CA VAL A 91 -6.16 -0.52 5.53
C VAL A 91 -5.18 -1.50 4.89
N ILE A 92 -5.57 -2.08 3.76
CA ILE A 92 -4.69 -2.84 2.88
C ILE A 92 -4.15 -1.88 1.81
N GLY A 93 -2.84 -1.62 1.85
CA GLY A 93 -2.13 -0.83 0.87
C GLY A 93 -1.55 -1.69 -0.24
N VAL A 94 -1.64 -1.21 -1.48
CA VAL A 94 -1.08 -1.90 -2.65
C VAL A 94 -0.23 -0.95 -3.48
N SER A 95 0.87 -1.44 -4.08
CA SER A 95 1.50 -0.78 -5.22
C SER A 95 0.94 -1.33 -6.51
N TYR A 96 0.85 -0.49 -7.54
CA TYR A 96 0.41 -0.91 -8.86
C TYR A 96 1.33 -0.34 -9.94
N TYR A 97 2.21 -1.20 -10.45
CA TYR A 97 3.18 -0.89 -11.49
C TYR A 97 3.22 -2.01 -12.55
N PRO A 98 2.36 -1.98 -13.57
CA PRO A 98 2.40 -2.96 -14.68
C PRO A 98 3.76 -3.06 -15.35
N TYR A 99 4.54 -1.99 -15.32
CA TYR A 99 5.92 -1.92 -15.81
C TYR A 99 6.82 -3.03 -15.28
N TRP A 100 6.80 -3.29 -13.95
CA TRP A 100 7.69 -4.27 -13.34
C TRP A 100 7.38 -5.73 -13.70
N VAL A 101 6.18 -5.97 -14.20
CA VAL A 101 5.76 -7.29 -14.69
C VAL A 101 5.73 -7.38 -16.22
N ASN A 102 6.27 -6.36 -16.92
CA ASN A 102 6.33 -6.24 -18.38
C ASN A 102 4.95 -6.41 -19.04
N LYS A 103 3.94 -5.76 -18.50
CA LYS A 103 2.57 -5.77 -19.02
C LYS A 103 2.07 -4.35 -19.26
N ASN A 104 1.14 -4.22 -20.22
CA ASN A 104 0.33 -3.03 -20.32
C ASN A 104 -0.71 -3.02 -19.17
N TYR A 105 -1.06 -1.84 -18.67
CA TYR A 105 -2.05 -1.71 -17.59
C TYR A 105 -3.41 -2.34 -17.94
N LYS A 106 -3.81 -2.32 -19.22
CA LYS A 106 -5.07 -2.93 -19.71
C LYS A 106 -5.13 -4.44 -19.49
N GLU A 107 -3.98 -5.10 -19.33
CA GLU A 107 -3.91 -6.54 -19.05
C GLU A 107 -4.03 -6.88 -17.56
N THR A 108 -3.84 -5.89 -16.68
CA THR A 108 -3.71 -6.13 -15.24
C THR A 108 -4.70 -5.35 -14.38
N ILE A 109 -5.29 -4.27 -14.92
CA ILE A 109 -6.18 -3.38 -14.15
C ILE A 109 -7.43 -4.11 -13.62
N ASP A 110 -8.00 -5.02 -14.40
CA ASP A 110 -9.15 -5.80 -13.95
C ASP A 110 -8.78 -6.75 -12.80
N ASN A 111 -7.58 -7.33 -12.84
CA ASN A 111 -7.08 -8.13 -11.72
C ASN A 111 -6.91 -7.27 -10.48
N LEU A 112 -6.31 -6.08 -10.59
CA LEU A 112 -6.18 -5.15 -9.48
C LEU A 112 -7.56 -4.86 -8.86
N MET A 113 -8.54 -4.45 -9.66
CA MET A 113 -9.85 -4.05 -9.14
C MET A 113 -10.62 -5.23 -8.53
N ASN A 114 -10.56 -6.41 -9.14
CA ASN A 114 -11.15 -7.62 -8.59
C ASN A 114 -10.51 -7.99 -7.23
N ASN A 115 -9.19 -7.88 -7.15
CA ASN A 115 -8.45 -8.15 -5.93
C ASN A 115 -8.82 -7.16 -4.81
N LEU A 116 -8.85 -5.85 -5.10
CA LEU A 116 -9.25 -4.84 -4.11
C LEU A 116 -10.64 -5.11 -3.54
N ASN A 117 -11.61 -5.45 -4.39
CA ASN A 117 -12.96 -5.81 -3.93
C ASN A 117 -12.95 -7.10 -3.09
N GLU A 118 -12.21 -8.13 -3.51
CA GLU A 118 -12.07 -9.37 -2.75
C GLU A 118 -11.43 -9.12 -1.37
N TYR A 119 -10.40 -8.27 -1.29
CA TYR A 119 -9.76 -7.95 -0.01
C TYR A 119 -10.73 -7.26 0.95
N ILE A 120 -11.56 -6.34 0.43
CA ILE A 120 -12.61 -5.69 1.22
C ILE A 120 -13.60 -6.70 1.77
N ASP A 121 -14.07 -7.60 0.93
CA ASP A 121 -15.08 -8.60 1.31
C ASP A 121 -14.50 -9.65 2.29
N ARG A 122 -13.24 -10.04 2.08
CA ARG A 122 -12.59 -11.09 2.88
C ARG A 122 -12.13 -10.61 4.24
N TYR A 123 -11.56 -9.41 4.30
CA TYR A 123 -10.93 -8.90 5.52
C TYR A 123 -11.73 -7.79 6.20
N GLU A 124 -12.82 -7.33 5.59
CA GLU A 124 -13.66 -6.22 6.09
C GLU A 124 -12.87 -4.92 6.30
N LYS A 125 -11.80 -4.70 5.50
CA LYS A 125 -10.92 -3.55 5.58
C LYS A 125 -11.12 -2.58 4.42
N GLU A 126 -10.61 -1.37 4.58
CA GLU A 126 -10.46 -0.41 3.49
C GLU A 126 -9.22 -0.75 2.65
N VAL A 127 -9.18 -0.24 1.42
CA VAL A 127 -8.05 -0.42 0.50
C VAL A 127 -7.54 0.91 -0.02
N MET A 128 -6.24 0.97 -0.32
CA MET A 128 -5.59 2.15 -0.89
C MET A 128 -4.53 1.72 -1.90
N VAL A 129 -4.46 2.40 -3.04
CA VAL A 129 -3.31 2.30 -3.93
C VAL A 129 -2.23 3.26 -3.40
N CYS A 130 -1.31 2.74 -2.60
CA CYS A 130 -0.28 3.52 -1.92
C CYS A 130 0.82 4.01 -2.85
N GLU A 131 1.03 3.30 -3.96
CA GLU A 131 1.96 3.69 -5.00
C GLU A 131 1.44 3.30 -6.38
N ILE A 132 1.56 4.21 -7.33
CA ILE A 132 1.30 3.97 -8.75
C ILE A 132 2.25 4.85 -9.57
N GLY A 133 2.68 4.36 -10.72
CA GLY A 133 3.46 5.12 -11.70
C GLY A 133 3.49 4.39 -13.03
N GLY A 134 3.75 5.14 -14.10
CA GLY A 134 3.91 4.63 -15.45
C GLY A 134 5.08 5.30 -16.14
N GLU A 135 5.55 4.73 -17.26
CA GLU A 135 6.72 5.25 -17.95
C GLU A 135 6.55 6.69 -18.44
N ASP A 136 7.54 7.52 -18.17
CA ASP A 136 7.58 8.93 -18.58
C ASP A 136 7.59 9.11 -20.10
N THR A 137 8.00 8.08 -20.84
CA THR A 137 7.98 8.02 -22.31
C THR A 137 6.64 7.57 -22.88
N GLU A 138 5.77 6.93 -22.08
CA GLU A 138 4.46 6.41 -22.47
C GLU A 138 3.33 7.27 -21.86
N VAL A 139 3.39 8.58 -22.11
CA VAL A 139 2.56 9.61 -21.45
C VAL A 139 1.07 9.31 -21.53
N GLU A 140 0.56 8.91 -22.72
CA GLU A 140 -0.86 8.66 -22.94
C GLU A 140 -1.32 7.41 -22.17
N ASP A 141 -0.57 6.33 -22.20
CA ASP A 141 -0.91 5.09 -21.48
C ASP A 141 -0.83 5.32 -19.96
N THR A 142 0.19 6.05 -19.47
CA THR A 142 0.34 6.43 -18.06
C THR A 142 -0.84 7.29 -17.58
N TYR A 143 -1.22 8.30 -18.37
CA TYR A 143 -2.38 9.16 -18.06
C TYR A 143 -3.68 8.33 -18.00
N ASN A 144 -3.92 7.49 -18.99
CA ASN A 144 -5.14 6.67 -19.05
C ASN A 144 -5.19 5.66 -17.90
N MET A 145 -4.06 5.03 -17.56
CA MET A 145 -3.93 4.14 -16.41
C MET A 145 -4.29 4.86 -15.11
N LEU A 146 -3.66 6.01 -14.84
CA LEU A 146 -3.92 6.80 -13.64
C LEU A 146 -5.39 7.20 -13.53
N LYS A 147 -5.94 7.73 -14.62
CA LYS A 147 -7.34 8.13 -14.68
C LYS A 147 -8.26 6.96 -14.34
N GLU A 148 -8.09 5.83 -15.02
CA GLU A 148 -8.95 4.66 -14.84
C GLU A 148 -8.82 4.09 -13.41
N VAL A 149 -7.61 3.98 -12.87
CA VAL A 149 -7.41 3.49 -11.50
C VAL A 149 -8.06 4.42 -10.48
N ILE A 150 -7.88 5.74 -10.61
CA ILE A 150 -8.50 6.72 -9.70
C ILE A 150 -10.03 6.64 -9.75
N GLU A 151 -10.62 6.60 -10.97
CA GLU A 151 -12.06 6.51 -11.15
C GLU A 151 -12.61 5.21 -10.53
N ARG A 152 -12.01 4.07 -10.83
CA ARG A 152 -12.48 2.76 -10.34
C ARG A 152 -12.28 2.57 -8.83
N VAL A 153 -11.18 3.08 -8.25
CA VAL A 153 -10.99 3.06 -6.79
C VAL A 153 -12.02 3.93 -6.09
N ARG A 154 -12.34 5.09 -6.65
CA ARG A 154 -13.39 5.99 -6.11
C ARG A 154 -14.78 5.36 -6.16
N GLU A 155 -15.05 4.49 -7.15
CA GLU A 155 -16.32 3.79 -7.32
C GLU A 155 -16.50 2.58 -6.39
N ILE A 156 -15.46 2.18 -5.68
CA ILE A 156 -15.55 1.08 -4.70
C ILE A 156 -16.66 1.39 -3.67
N PRO A 157 -17.61 0.45 -3.45
CA PRO A 157 -18.76 0.69 -2.59
C PRO A 157 -18.40 1.08 -1.16
N GLN A 158 -19.30 1.83 -0.51
CA GLN A 158 -19.21 2.24 0.90
C GLN A 158 -17.99 3.16 1.19
N GLY A 159 -17.36 3.73 0.17
CA GLY A 159 -16.15 4.55 0.35
C GLY A 159 -14.94 3.78 0.86
N LYS A 160 -14.91 2.46 0.68
CA LYS A 160 -13.80 1.62 1.13
C LYS A 160 -12.55 1.71 0.24
N GLY A 161 -12.65 2.27 -0.95
CA GLY A 161 -11.51 2.69 -1.77
C GLY A 161 -11.06 4.08 -1.36
N LEU A 162 -9.96 4.20 -0.62
CA LEU A 162 -9.55 5.47 0.00
C LEU A 162 -8.89 6.44 -0.97
N GLY A 163 -8.26 5.95 -2.04
CA GLY A 163 -7.61 6.78 -3.04
C GLY A 163 -6.33 6.18 -3.59
N VAL A 164 -5.56 7.03 -4.26
CA VAL A 164 -4.37 6.68 -5.03
C VAL A 164 -3.27 7.71 -4.75
N PHE A 165 -2.05 7.25 -4.49
CA PHE A 165 -0.87 8.09 -4.43
C PHE A 165 0.02 7.82 -5.64
N TYR A 166 0.31 8.86 -6.44
CA TYR A 166 1.31 8.79 -7.49
C TYR A 166 2.71 8.91 -6.86
N TRP A 167 3.56 7.90 -7.12
CA TRP A 167 4.90 7.89 -6.55
C TRP A 167 5.85 8.82 -7.32
N GLU A 168 6.55 9.70 -6.60
CA GLU A 168 7.54 10.66 -7.14
C GLU A 168 7.10 11.36 -8.44
N PRO A 169 5.91 11.99 -8.51
CA PRO A 169 5.43 12.58 -9.76
C PRO A 169 6.35 13.66 -10.31
N GLU A 170 7.13 14.33 -9.46
CA GLU A 170 8.12 15.38 -9.80
C GLU A 170 9.54 14.86 -10.05
N GLY A 171 9.74 13.55 -9.98
CA GLY A 171 11.04 12.90 -10.05
C GLY A 171 11.60 12.81 -11.47
N ALA A 172 11.92 13.94 -12.14
CA ALA A 172 12.44 13.93 -13.51
C ALA A 172 13.63 12.98 -13.67
N PHE A 173 13.61 12.13 -14.70
CA PHE A 173 14.65 11.12 -14.97
C PHE A 173 16.07 11.69 -15.05
N SER A 174 16.20 12.92 -15.47
CA SER A 174 17.52 13.60 -15.61
C SER A 174 18.32 13.61 -14.30
N TRP A 175 17.65 13.69 -13.15
CA TRP A 175 18.32 13.71 -11.85
C TRP A 175 17.95 12.47 -10.97
N SER A 176 16.70 12.02 -10.97
CA SER A 176 16.27 10.91 -10.14
C SER A 176 16.67 9.54 -10.67
N LYS A 177 16.83 9.41 -12.00
CA LYS A 177 16.96 8.17 -12.75
C LYS A 177 15.73 7.25 -12.65
N TYR A 178 14.64 7.76 -12.10
CA TYR A 178 13.38 7.05 -11.99
C TYR A 178 12.52 7.29 -13.25
N LYS A 179 12.11 6.22 -13.91
CA LYS A 179 11.43 6.25 -15.21
C LYS A 179 9.90 6.30 -15.12
N LEU A 180 9.35 6.18 -13.93
CA LEU A 180 7.90 6.06 -13.72
C LEU A 180 7.31 7.31 -13.08
N SER A 181 7.98 8.44 -13.24
CA SER A 181 7.53 9.77 -12.81
C SER A 181 6.63 10.43 -13.85
N ALA A 182 6.08 11.59 -13.51
CA ALA A 182 5.28 12.39 -14.44
C ALA A 182 6.12 13.33 -15.34
N TRP A 183 7.48 13.33 -15.21
CA TRP A 183 8.41 14.25 -15.89
C TRP A 183 9.52 13.51 -16.63
#